data_3a862cca4fac58923ab107c73bcdae6f
#
_entry.id   3a862cca4fac58923ab107c73bcdae6f
#
_cell.length_a   1.000
_cell.length_b   1.000
_cell.length_c   1.000
_cell.angle_alpha   90.00
_cell.angle_beta   90.00
_cell.angle_gamma   90.00
#
_symmetry.space_group_name_H-M   'P 1'
#
loop_
_entity.id
_entity.type
_entity.pdbx_description
1 polymer ?
#
loop_
_entity_poly.entity_id
_entity_poly.type
_entity_poly.pdbx_seq_one_letter_code
_entity_poly.pdbx_strand_id
1 'polypeptide(L)'
;MDEFHWKNEEGLRIYAVDWHVDNPRAIVGIIHGLGEHCRRYEGVAEFFNAHGMAVIGYDRQGFGRSEGRKGYAKNYRSYLDGVAQLMVHCERRYPHVPVFLYGHSMGGQLLLHYLIHRKPAIRGAIVSAPHIAEAFKPNPLVVAVGKLMRRVYPTFTLDNQLDLSALSRDPAVIEAYRKDAYVHTRLSSQTGIDLLDRALFLQRYAGGLPVPTLLLHGKGDRITSPDATAGFAERNPGGVTLKVYPEAFHELHHEPIAATVLADVLDWMEAGLAESVGKPTTP
;
A
#
# COMPACT_ATOMS: atom_id res chain seq x y z
N MET A 1 -18.35 2.44 -11.44
CA MET A 1 -17.22 1.53 -11.12
C MET A 1 -17.06 0.56 -12.28
N ASP A 2 -15.83 0.49 -12.85
CA ASP A 2 -15.50 -0.34 -14.01
C ASP A 2 -14.40 -1.33 -13.66
N GLU A 3 -14.66 -2.62 -13.86
CA GLU A 3 -13.63 -3.66 -13.72
C GLU A 3 -12.85 -3.81 -15.02
N PHE A 4 -11.54 -3.93 -14.94
CA PHE A 4 -10.69 -4.14 -16.09
C PHE A 4 -9.48 -5.01 -15.76
N HIS A 5 -8.73 -5.40 -16.78
CA HIS A 5 -7.58 -6.28 -16.63
C HIS A 5 -6.45 -5.84 -17.55
N TRP A 6 -5.21 -6.14 -17.13
CA TRP A 6 -4.05 -6.10 -18.01
C TRP A 6 -3.21 -7.37 -17.85
N LYS A 7 -2.25 -7.56 -18.69
CA LYS A 7 -1.23 -8.61 -18.53
C LYS A 7 0.06 -7.99 -18.01
N ASN A 8 0.64 -8.60 -16.98
CA ASN A 8 1.96 -8.23 -16.49
C ASN A 8 3.07 -8.81 -17.39
N GLU A 9 4.35 -8.55 -17.07
CA GLU A 9 5.50 -9.05 -17.82
C GLU A 9 5.60 -10.59 -17.85
N GLU A 10 4.99 -11.29 -16.89
CA GLU A 10 4.92 -12.76 -16.81
C GLU A 10 3.72 -13.31 -17.60
N GLY A 11 2.93 -12.45 -18.27
CA GLY A 11 1.74 -12.80 -19.02
C GLY A 11 0.50 -13.07 -18.15
N LEU A 12 0.60 -12.90 -16.83
CA LEU A 12 -0.50 -13.10 -15.89
C LEU A 12 -1.54 -11.99 -16.03
N ARG A 13 -2.82 -12.37 -15.99
CA ARG A 13 -3.93 -11.44 -15.98
C ARG A 13 -4.05 -10.79 -14.60
N ILE A 14 -3.95 -9.48 -14.56
CA ILE A 14 -4.05 -8.65 -13.36
C ILE A 14 -5.42 -7.97 -13.36
N TYR A 15 -6.17 -8.19 -12.29
CA TYR A 15 -7.48 -7.56 -12.05
C TYR A 15 -7.31 -6.16 -11.50
N ALA A 16 -8.16 -5.24 -11.95
CA ALA A 16 -8.20 -3.87 -11.48
C ALA A 16 -9.62 -3.29 -11.51
N VAL A 17 -9.82 -2.25 -10.75
CA VAL A 17 -11.08 -1.51 -10.64
C VAL A 17 -10.80 -0.03 -10.78
N ASP A 18 -11.64 0.65 -11.54
CA ASP A 18 -11.75 2.10 -11.64
C ASP A 18 -13.08 2.54 -11.00
N TRP A 19 -13.02 3.17 -9.83
CA TRP A 19 -14.12 3.89 -9.23
C TRP A 19 -14.16 5.29 -9.86
N HIS A 20 -14.81 5.32 -10.99
CA HIS A 20 -14.84 6.46 -11.90
C HIS A 20 -15.60 7.68 -11.35
N VAL A 21 -15.07 8.87 -11.66
CA VAL A 21 -15.74 10.17 -11.49
C VAL A 21 -15.53 10.96 -12.77
N ASP A 22 -16.57 11.66 -13.24
CA ASP A 22 -16.46 12.53 -14.41
C ASP A 22 -15.60 13.77 -14.10
N ASN A 23 -14.62 14.05 -14.97
CA ASN A 23 -13.71 15.18 -14.82
C ASN A 23 -13.05 15.26 -13.42
N PRO A 24 -12.35 14.20 -12.97
CA PRO A 24 -11.79 14.17 -11.64
C PRO A 24 -10.69 15.23 -11.48
N ARG A 25 -10.64 15.85 -10.32
CA ARG A 25 -9.60 16.82 -9.98
C ARG A 25 -8.29 16.21 -9.51
N ALA A 26 -8.33 14.95 -9.13
CA ALA A 26 -7.16 14.11 -8.79
C ALA A 26 -7.52 12.62 -8.95
N ILE A 27 -6.50 11.77 -8.99
CA ILE A 27 -6.62 10.32 -8.98
C ILE A 27 -5.91 9.78 -7.75
N VAL A 28 -6.51 8.77 -7.09
CA VAL A 28 -5.88 8.00 -6.01
C VAL A 28 -5.64 6.58 -6.49
N GLY A 29 -4.37 6.20 -6.66
CA GLY A 29 -3.97 4.83 -6.99
C GLY A 29 -3.78 3.98 -5.73
N ILE A 30 -4.53 2.89 -5.56
CA ILE A 30 -4.52 2.03 -4.37
C ILE A 30 -3.55 0.86 -4.54
N ILE A 31 -2.68 0.66 -3.53
CA ILE A 31 -1.73 -0.46 -3.41
C ILE A 31 -2.05 -1.18 -2.10
N HIS A 32 -2.78 -2.28 -2.18
CA HIS A 32 -3.33 -3.02 -1.03
C HIS A 32 -2.26 -3.75 -0.17
N GLY A 33 -2.63 -4.21 1.03
CA GLY A 33 -1.79 -4.94 1.98
C GLY A 33 -1.55 -6.43 1.63
N LEU A 34 -0.89 -7.17 2.52
CA LEU A 34 -0.64 -8.60 2.36
C LEU A 34 -1.93 -9.41 2.58
N GLY A 35 -2.17 -10.39 1.73
CA GLY A 35 -3.28 -11.34 1.89
C GLY A 35 -4.65 -10.81 1.45
N GLU A 36 -4.76 -9.56 1.10
CA GLU A 36 -5.99 -8.87 0.74
C GLU A 36 -6.05 -8.47 -0.75
N HIS A 37 -7.00 -7.60 -1.12
CA HIS A 37 -7.25 -7.17 -2.49
C HIS A 37 -7.85 -5.75 -2.55
N CYS A 38 -7.85 -5.13 -3.75
CA CYS A 38 -8.24 -3.73 -3.92
C CYS A 38 -9.71 -3.42 -3.57
N ARG A 39 -10.62 -4.39 -3.72
CA ARG A 39 -12.04 -4.18 -3.41
C ARG A 39 -12.33 -3.96 -1.91
N ARG A 40 -11.40 -4.27 -1.01
CA ARG A 40 -11.51 -3.91 0.40
C ARG A 40 -11.40 -2.40 0.65
N TYR A 41 -10.99 -1.64 -0.35
CA TYR A 41 -10.89 -0.18 -0.31
C TYR A 41 -12.11 0.54 -0.90
N GLU A 42 -13.24 -0.15 -1.07
CA GLU A 42 -14.46 0.43 -1.64
C GLU A 42 -14.92 1.66 -0.85
N GLY A 43 -14.96 1.60 0.49
CA GLY A 43 -15.29 2.75 1.34
C GLY A 43 -14.31 3.92 1.22
N VAL A 44 -13.03 3.63 1.00
CA VAL A 44 -12.00 4.66 0.69
C VAL A 44 -12.30 5.30 -0.67
N ALA A 45 -12.65 4.48 -1.67
CA ALA A 45 -12.98 4.96 -3.00
C ALA A 45 -14.25 5.81 -3.00
N GLU A 46 -15.30 5.38 -2.31
CA GLU A 46 -16.55 6.14 -2.13
C GLU A 46 -16.28 7.51 -1.49
N PHE A 47 -15.44 7.54 -0.44
CA PHE A 47 -15.06 8.79 0.20
C PHE A 47 -14.39 9.75 -0.79
N PHE A 48 -13.39 9.32 -1.53
CA PHE A 48 -12.67 10.17 -2.49
C PHE A 48 -13.55 10.54 -3.69
N ASN A 49 -14.41 9.64 -4.17
CA ASN A 49 -15.37 9.95 -5.23
C ASN A 49 -16.35 11.06 -4.82
N ALA A 50 -16.84 11.07 -3.57
CA ALA A 50 -17.68 12.13 -3.03
C ALA A 50 -16.97 13.51 -3.01
N HIS A 51 -15.61 13.51 -3.06
CA HIS A 51 -14.80 14.73 -3.13
C HIS A 51 -14.21 14.98 -4.54
N GLY A 52 -14.80 14.40 -5.58
CA GLY A 52 -14.42 14.64 -6.98
C GLY A 52 -13.08 14.05 -7.38
N MET A 53 -12.63 12.99 -6.74
CA MET A 53 -11.39 12.29 -7.08
C MET A 53 -11.72 10.89 -7.59
N ALA A 54 -11.15 10.46 -8.73
CA ALA A 54 -11.26 9.09 -9.21
C ALA A 54 -10.31 8.19 -8.42
N VAL A 55 -10.67 6.91 -8.27
CA VAL A 55 -9.83 5.94 -7.58
C VAL A 55 -9.57 4.73 -8.47
N ILE A 56 -8.32 4.29 -8.59
CA ILE A 56 -7.96 3.07 -9.30
C ILE A 56 -7.22 2.14 -8.35
N GLY A 57 -7.73 0.93 -8.20
CA GLY A 57 -7.09 -0.15 -7.44
C GLY A 57 -6.80 -1.36 -8.31
N TYR A 58 -5.82 -2.16 -7.93
CA TYR A 58 -5.53 -3.44 -8.59
C TYR A 58 -5.17 -4.51 -7.58
N ASP A 59 -5.45 -5.74 -7.94
CA ASP A 59 -4.99 -6.90 -7.19
C ASP A 59 -3.59 -7.29 -7.69
N ARG A 60 -2.60 -7.32 -6.78
CA ARG A 60 -1.26 -7.78 -7.15
C ARG A 60 -1.29 -9.24 -7.60
N GLN A 61 -0.34 -9.64 -8.49
CA GLN A 61 -0.20 -11.05 -8.87
C GLN A 61 -0.15 -11.96 -7.63
N GLY A 62 -0.92 -13.05 -7.67
CA GLY A 62 -1.04 -13.99 -6.57
C GLY A 62 -1.92 -13.53 -5.41
N PHE A 63 -2.70 -12.45 -5.57
CA PHE A 63 -3.65 -11.93 -4.59
C PHE A 63 -5.00 -11.62 -5.26
N GLY A 64 -6.06 -11.62 -4.45
CA GLY A 64 -7.39 -11.27 -4.90
C GLY A 64 -7.87 -12.11 -6.09
N ARG A 65 -8.30 -11.40 -7.14
CA ARG A 65 -8.80 -11.97 -8.41
C ARG A 65 -7.73 -12.04 -9.50
N SER A 66 -6.52 -11.56 -9.21
CA SER A 66 -5.40 -11.64 -10.15
C SER A 66 -4.84 -13.06 -10.23
N GLU A 67 -4.35 -13.40 -11.42
CA GLU A 67 -3.66 -14.66 -11.64
C GLU A 67 -2.31 -14.72 -10.91
N GLY A 68 -1.75 -15.90 -10.86
CA GLY A 68 -0.48 -16.17 -10.20
C GLY A 68 -0.64 -17.12 -9.00
N ARG A 69 0.49 -17.63 -8.53
CA ARG A 69 0.51 -18.48 -7.34
C ARG A 69 0.26 -17.63 -6.10
N LYS A 70 -0.67 -18.06 -5.24
CA LYS A 70 -1.06 -17.32 -4.03
C LYS A 70 0.16 -16.98 -3.14
N GLY A 71 0.31 -15.68 -2.85
CA GLY A 71 1.38 -15.15 -2.01
C GLY A 71 2.79 -15.22 -2.60
N TYR A 72 2.91 -15.35 -3.93
CA TYR A 72 4.20 -15.49 -4.60
C TYR A 72 4.36 -14.50 -5.76
N ALA A 73 5.54 -13.91 -5.85
CA ALA A 73 6.09 -13.31 -7.06
C ALA A 73 7.53 -13.80 -7.25
N LYS A 74 8.01 -13.80 -8.49
CA LYS A 74 9.36 -14.24 -8.83
C LYS A 74 10.44 -13.47 -8.05
N ASN A 75 10.22 -12.20 -7.80
CA ASN A 75 11.09 -11.32 -7.01
C ASN A 75 10.29 -10.06 -6.61
N TYR A 76 10.87 -9.24 -5.73
CA TYR A 76 10.25 -8.02 -5.26
C TYR A 76 9.99 -6.99 -6.38
N ARG A 77 10.85 -6.98 -7.42
CA ARG A 77 10.70 -6.09 -8.58
C ARG A 77 9.38 -6.34 -9.31
N SER A 78 8.92 -7.60 -9.43
CA SER A 78 7.60 -7.91 -10.04
C SER A 78 6.45 -7.14 -9.37
N TYR A 79 6.50 -6.94 -8.05
CA TYR A 79 5.52 -6.10 -7.35
C TYR A 79 5.68 -4.61 -7.65
N LEU A 80 6.92 -4.10 -7.75
CA LEU A 80 7.16 -2.69 -8.12
C LEU A 80 6.73 -2.40 -9.56
N ASP A 81 6.90 -3.35 -10.47
CA ASP A 81 6.44 -3.24 -11.85
C ASP A 81 4.89 -3.23 -11.92
N GLY A 82 4.20 -3.93 -11.00
CA GLY A 82 2.76 -3.81 -10.81
C GLY A 82 2.31 -2.39 -10.43
N VAL A 83 3.04 -1.71 -9.54
CA VAL A 83 2.79 -0.29 -9.22
C VAL A 83 3.04 0.60 -10.43
N ALA A 84 4.09 0.32 -11.21
CA ALA A 84 4.35 1.06 -12.45
C ALA A 84 3.22 0.90 -13.47
N GLN A 85 2.65 -0.29 -13.60
CA GLN A 85 1.48 -0.53 -14.46
C GLN A 85 0.23 0.20 -13.96
N LEU A 86 -0.01 0.25 -12.65
CA LEU A 86 -1.07 1.09 -12.08
C LEU A 86 -0.93 2.55 -12.54
N MET A 87 0.29 3.12 -12.47
CA MET A 87 0.56 4.48 -12.94
C MET A 87 0.26 4.68 -14.42
N VAL A 88 0.64 3.71 -15.27
CA VAL A 88 0.31 3.73 -16.71
C VAL A 88 -1.21 3.76 -16.91
N HIS A 89 -1.97 3.01 -16.12
CA HIS A 89 -3.43 2.99 -16.23
C HIS A 89 -4.08 4.27 -15.69
N CYS A 90 -3.53 4.88 -14.65
CA CYS A 90 -3.97 6.20 -14.18
C CYS A 90 -3.84 7.24 -15.30
N GLU A 91 -2.65 7.36 -15.91
CA GLU A 91 -2.39 8.33 -16.98
C GLU A 91 -3.23 8.08 -18.23
N ARG A 92 -3.42 6.81 -18.63
CA ARG A 92 -4.21 6.48 -19.84
C ARG A 92 -5.71 6.75 -19.69
N ARG A 93 -6.26 6.57 -18.48
CA ARG A 93 -7.69 6.78 -18.19
C ARG A 93 -8.02 8.24 -17.92
N TYR A 94 -7.08 8.95 -17.29
CA TYR A 94 -7.24 10.32 -16.86
C TYR A 94 -5.98 11.15 -17.21
N PRO A 95 -5.76 11.45 -18.51
CA PRO A 95 -4.57 12.18 -18.94
C PRO A 95 -4.45 13.53 -18.25
N HIS A 96 -3.24 13.85 -17.78
CA HIS A 96 -2.89 15.13 -17.14
C HIS A 96 -3.57 15.43 -15.80
N VAL A 97 -4.33 14.50 -15.24
CA VAL A 97 -4.90 14.63 -13.90
C VAL A 97 -3.86 14.29 -12.83
N PRO A 98 -3.69 15.12 -11.77
CA PRO A 98 -2.74 14.85 -10.70
C PRO A 98 -2.98 13.48 -10.04
N VAL A 99 -1.91 12.69 -9.86
CA VAL A 99 -1.98 11.36 -9.25
C VAL A 99 -1.40 11.40 -7.84
N PHE A 100 -2.14 10.85 -6.88
CA PHE A 100 -1.65 10.43 -5.58
C PHE A 100 -1.64 8.90 -5.50
N LEU A 101 -0.67 8.32 -4.79
CA LEU A 101 -0.67 6.90 -4.50
C LEU A 101 -0.95 6.66 -3.02
N TYR A 102 -1.84 5.72 -2.74
CA TYR A 102 -2.18 5.25 -1.40
C TYR A 102 -1.72 3.80 -1.23
N GLY A 103 -0.76 3.57 -0.33
CA GLY A 103 -0.25 2.23 -0.02
C GLY A 103 -0.46 1.85 1.44
N HIS A 104 -1.01 0.65 1.70
CA HIS A 104 -1.24 0.14 3.04
C HIS A 104 -0.35 -1.07 3.34
N SER A 105 0.23 -1.13 4.54
CA SER A 105 0.98 -2.29 5.05
C SER A 105 2.11 -2.72 4.09
N MET A 106 2.06 -3.95 3.53
CA MET A 106 2.93 -4.37 2.43
C MET A 106 2.85 -3.41 1.23
N GLY A 107 1.66 -2.92 0.89
CA GLY A 107 1.47 -1.91 -0.17
C GLY A 107 2.16 -0.59 0.17
N GLY A 108 2.18 -0.21 1.45
CA GLY A 108 2.93 0.95 1.94
C GLY A 108 4.44 0.76 1.84
N GLN A 109 4.95 -0.43 2.15
CA GLN A 109 6.36 -0.78 1.92
C GLN A 109 6.71 -0.71 0.43
N LEU A 110 5.87 -1.28 -0.43
CA LEU A 110 6.05 -1.23 -1.89
C LEU A 110 6.06 0.21 -2.41
N LEU A 111 5.14 1.05 -1.92
CA LEU A 111 5.06 2.46 -2.30
C LEU A 111 6.34 3.21 -1.91
N LEU A 112 6.84 3.06 -0.67
CA LEU A 112 8.10 3.68 -0.25
C LEU A 112 9.27 3.24 -1.15
N HIS A 113 9.41 1.95 -1.44
CA HIS A 113 10.44 1.45 -2.36
C HIS A 113 10.25 1.97 -3.79
N TYR A 114 9.00 2.08 -4.26
CA TYR A 114 8.68 2.63 -5.57
C TYR A 114 9.11 4.10 -5.68
N LEU A 115 8.82 4.92 -4.66
CA LEU A 115 9.27 6.31 -4.60
C LEU A 115 10.79 6.42 -4.64
N ILE A 116 11.49 5.65 -3.81
CA ILE A 116 12.95 5.71 -3.67
C ILE A 116 13.65 5.29 -4.98
N HIS A 117 13.20 4.20 -5.60
CA HIS A 117 13.92 3.60 -6.72
C HIS A 117 13.42 4.02 -8.10
N ARG A 118 12.15 4.41 -8.24
CA ARG A 118 11.53 4.77 -9.53
C ARG A 118 11.28 6.27 -9.69
N LYS A 119 11.25 7.02 -8.56
CA LYS A 119 11.03 8.48 -8.54
C LYS A 119 9.89 8.93 -9.45
N PRO A 120 8.66 8.40 -9.27
CA PRO A 120 7.54 8.69 -10.16
C PRO A 120 7.16 10.17 -10.14
N ALA A 121 6.65 10.67 -11.26
CA ALA A 121 6.04 11.99 -11.34
C ALA A 121 4.61 11.93 -10.81
N ILE A 122 4.44 11.97 -9.49
CA ILE A 122 3.15 12.01 -8.80
C ILE A 122 3.06 13.23 -7.89
N ARG A 123 1.84 13.60 -7.51
CA ARG A 123 1.59 14.76 -6.65
C ARG A 123 1.98 14.53 -5.20
N GLY A 124 1.78 13.32 -4.72
CA GLY A 124 2.13 12.92 -3.37
C GLY A 124 1.84 11.45 -3.10
N ALA A 125 2.29 10.95 -1.96
CA ALA A 125 2.09 9.59 -1.52
C ALA A 125 1.48 9.53 -0.11
N ILE A 126 0.47 8.68 0.07
CA ILE A 126 -0.15 8.36 1.34
C ILE A 126 0.26 6.94 1.72
N VAL A 127 0.89 6.77 2.85
CA VAL A 127 1.47 5.50 3.29
C VAL A 127 0.92 5.14 4.66
N SER A 128 -0.03 4.22 4.69
CA SER A 128 -0.76 3.79 5.88
C SER A 128 -0.16 2.53 6.47
N ALA A 129 0.23 2.58 7.76
CA ALA A 129 0.77 1.48 8.54
C ALA A 129 1.82 0.64 7.78
N PRO A 130 2.87 1.27 7.18
CA PRO A 130 3.78 0.58 6.28
C PRO A 130 4.58 -0.51 6.99
N HIS A 131 4.84 -1.60 6.28
CA HIS A 131 5.73 -2.66 6.76
C HIS A 131 7.20 -2.21 6.69
N ILE A 132 7.63 -1.38 7.65
CA ILE A 132 9.04 -0.97 7.87
C ILE A 132 9.70 -1.90 8.88
N ALA A 133 8.95 -2.37 9.88
CA ALA A 133 9.29 -3.46 10.78
C ALA A 133 8.00 -4.10 11.29
N GLU A 134 8.09 -5.34 11.74
CA GLU A 134 7.02 -5.98 12.50
C GLU A 134 6.92 -5.36 13.91
N ALA A 135 5.70 -5.33 14.47
CA ALA A 135 5.49 -4.94 15.87
C ALA A 135 5.95 -6.03 16.87
N PHE A 136 6.32 -7.21 16.39
CA PHE A 136 6.80 -8.36 17.16
C PHE A 136 8.14 -8.85 16.60
N LYS A 137 8.86 -9.65 17.38
CA LYS A 137 10.11 -10.28 16.90
C LYS A 137 9.80 -11.55 16.11
N PRO A 138 10.10 -11.59 14.80
CA PRO A 138 9.95 -12.83 14.02
C PRO A 138 10.79 -13.97 14.63
N ASN A 139 10.24 -15.18 14.60
CA ASN A 139 10.97 -16.36 15.08
C ASN A 139 12.23 -16.57 14.20
N PRO A 140 13.44 -16.53 14.76
CA PRO A 140 14.69 -16.62 13.99
C PRO A 140 14.84 -17.95 13.25
N LEU A 141 14.29 -19.05 13.80
CA LEU A 141 14.31 -20.35 13.14
C LEU A 141 13.43 -20.34 11.88
N VAL A 142 12.22 -19.75 11.94
CA VAL A 142 11.32 -19.60 10.80
C VAL A 142 11.99 -18.74 9.71
N VAL A 143 12.65 -17.66 10.09
CA VAL A 143 13.39 -16.79 9.16
C VAL A 143 14.55 -17.55 8.52
N ALA A 144 15.32 -18.34 9.30
CA ALA A 144 16.44 -19.16 8.76
C ALA A 144 15.93 -20.21 7.77
N VAL A 145 14.86 -20.92 8.11
CA VAL A 145 14.20 -21.90 7.20
C VAL A 145 13.68 -21.18 5.96
N GLY A 146 13.02 -20.02 6.11
CA GLY A 146 12.55 -19.20 5.00
C GLY A 146 13.68 -18.80 4.03
N LYS A 147 14.85 -18.37 4.56
CA LYS A 147 16.04 -18.05 3.74
C LYS A 147 16.58 -19.26 2.98
N LEU A 148 16.60 -20.44 3.62
CA LEU A 148 16.98 -21.69 2.95
C LEU A 148 15.98 -22.04 1.85
N MET A 149 14.68 -22.02 2.17
CA MET A 149 13.60 -22.34 1.23
C MET A 149 13.56 -21.38 0.05
N ARG A 150 13.83 -20.07 0.26
CA ARG A 150 13.95 -19.10 -0.85
C ARG A 150 15.00 -19.55 -1.90
N ARG A 151 16.08 -20.22 -1.49
CA ARG A 151 17.13 -20.71 -2.40
C ARG A 151 16.77 -22.03 -3.09
N VAL A 152 16.12 -22.93 -2.36
CA VAL A 152 15.87 -24.32 -2.81
C VAL A 152 14.50 -24.47 -3.44
N TYR A 153 13.49 -23.85 -2.83
CA TYR A 153 12.08 -23.94 -3.25
C TYR A 153 11.35 -22.61 -2.99
N PRO A 154 11.63 -21.55 -3.78
CA PRO A 154 11.14 -20.17 -3.53
C PRO A 154 9.62 -20.07 -3.49
N THR A 155 8.91 -20.98 -4.15
CA THR A 155 7.44 -21.03 -4.16
C THR A 155 6.84 -21.79 -2.97
N PHE A 156 7.65 -22.30 -2.04
CA PHE A 156 7.16 -22.90 -0.80
C PHE A 156 6.38 -21.87 0.00
N THR A 157 5.12 -22.18 0.35
CA THR A 157 4.22 -21.26 1.03
C THR A 157 3.82 -21.77 2.41
N LEU A 158 3.81 -20.86 3.38
CA LEU A 158 3.24 -21.04 4.71
C LEU A 158 2.10 -20.07 4.92
N ASP A 159 1.33 -20.27 5.97
CA ASP A 159 0.38 -19.27 6.46
C ASP A 159 1.16 -18.07 7.05
N ASN A 160 0.71 -16.86 6.77
CA ASN A 160 1.34 -15.62 7.26
C ASN A 160 1.15 -15.39 8.76
N GLN A 161 0.31 -16.22 9.41
CA GLN A 161 0.00 -16.18 10.86
C GLN A 161 -0.45 -14.78 11.35
N LEU A 162 -1.14 -14.02 10.49
CA LEU A 162 -1.62 -12.71 10.83
C LEU A 162 -2.65 -12.78 11.96
N ASP A 163 -2.42 -12.02 13.04
CA ASP A 163 -3.41 -11.83 14.11
C ASP A 163 -4.55 -10.94 13.60
N LEU A 164 -5.66 -11.55 13.18
CA LEU A 164 -6.81 -10.81 12.66
C LEU A 164 -7.40 -9.84 13.70
N SER A 165 -7.25 -10.12 14.99
CA SER A 165 -7.72 -9.22 16.06
C SER A 165 -6.94 -7.90 16.13
N ALA A 166 -5.81 -7.83 15.42
CA ALA A 166 -4.98 -6.64 15.33
C ALA A 166 -5.26 -5.77 14.09
N LEU A 167 -6.16 -6.22 13.18
CA LEU A 167 -6.51 -5.46 11.97
C LEU A 167 -7.26 -4.17 12.31
N SER A 168 -8.32 -4.28 13.08
CA SER A 168 -9.19 -3.16 13.47
C SER A 168 -9.82 -3.43 14.83
N ARG A 169 -10.21 -2.38 15.52
CA ARG A 169 -11.04 -2.45 16.75
C ARG A 169 -12.50 -2.76 16.45
N ASP A 170 -12.92 -2.67 15.18
CA ASP A 170 -14.27 -3.04 14.77
C ASP A 170 -14.35 -4.55 14.48
N PRO A 171 -15.11 -5.33 15.27
CA PRO A 171 -15.28 -6.77 15.05
C PRO A 171 -15.92 -7.10 13.70
N ALA A 172 -16.74 -6.20 13.13
CA ALA A 172 -17.37 -6.42 11.83
C ALA A 172 -16.34 -6.48 10.70
N VAL A 173 -15.28 -5.70 10.79
CA VAL A 173 -14.14 -5.72 9.84
C VAL A 173 -13.41 -7.07 9.88
N ILE A 174 -13.18 -7.61 11.09
CA ILE A 174 -12.53 -8.93 11.27
C ILE A 174 -13.39 -10.03 10.67
N GLU A 175 -14.68 -9.99 10.89
CA GLU A 175 -15.63 -10.98 10.39
C GLU A 175 -15.77 -10.89 8.85
N ALA A 176 -15.81 -9.67 8.30
CA ALA A 176 -15.80 -9.45 6.85
C ALA A 176 -14.51 -10.02 6.22
N TYR A 177 -13.35 -9.78 6.83
CA TYR A 177 -12.05 -10.32 6.38
C TYR A 177 -12.06 -11.87 6.36
N ARG A 178 -12.60 -12.52 7.40
CA ARG A 178 -12.67 -13.99 7.49
C ARG A 178 -13.57 -14.62 6.43
N LYS A 179 -14.66 -13.93 6.05
CA LYS A 179 -15.64 -14.41 5.08
C LYS A 179 -15.27 -14.10 3.64
N ASP A 180 -14.28 -13.25 3.42
CA ASP A 180 -13.90 -12.83 2.09
C ASP A 180 -13.18 -13.94 1.32
N ALA A 181 -13.78 -14.40 0.23
CA ALA A 181 -13.27 -15.49 -0.60
C ALA A 181 -11.98 -15.14 -1.36
N TYR A 182 -11.67 -13.86 -1.49
CA TYR A 182 -10.49 -13.36 -2.20
C TYR A 182 -9.31 -13.05 -1.28
N VAL A 183 -9.53 -13.10 0.03
CA VAL A 183 -8.48 -13.02 1.05
C VAL A 183 -7.81 -14.39 1.21
N HIS A 184 -6.51 -14.41 1.46
CA HIS A 184 -5.79 -15.64 1.79
C HIS A 184 -4.58 -15.38 2.69
N THR A 185 -4.19 -16.39 3.46
CA THR A 185 -3.06 -16.33 4.40
C THR A 185 -1.73 -16.80 3.80
N ARG A 186 -1.70 -17.20 2.53
CA ARG A 186 -0.50 -17.77 1.90
C ARG A 186 0.59 -16.74 1.69
N LEU A 187 1.80 -17.07 2.15
CA LEU A 187 3.03 -16.30 1.98
C LEU A 187 4.15 -17.21 1.55
N SER A 188 4.72 -16.98 0.37
CA SER A 188 5.85 -17.78 -0.13
C SER A 188 7.15 -17.38 0.58
N SER A 189 8.10 -18.32 0.63
CA SER A 189 9.44 -18.06 1.17
C SER A 189 10.16 -16.94 0.39
N GLN A 190 9.95 -16.86 -0.93
CA GLN A 190 10.46 -15.74 -1.74
C GLN A 190 9.90 -14.40 -1.24
N THR A 191 8.56 -14.26 -1.25
CA THR A 191 7.91 -13.01 -0.87
C THR A 191 8.18 -12.65 0.60
N GLY A 192 8.09 -13.60 1.52
CA GLY A 192 8.30 -13.34 2.94
C GLY A 192 9.71 -12.83 3.24
N ILE A 193 10.74 -13.46 2.67
CA ILE A 193 12.12 -12.99 2.89
C ILE A 193 12.41 -11.69 2.14
N ASP A 194 11.84 -11.48 0.95
CA ASP A 194 11.94 -10.19 0.27
C ASP A 194 11.34 -9.05 1.11
N LEU A 195 10.17 -9.26 1.73
CA LEU A 195 9.56 -8.27 2.61
C LEU A 195 10.45 -7.92 3.80
N LEU A 196 11.06 -8.92 4.46
CA LEU A 196 11.99 -8.71 5.57
C LEU A 196 13.24 -7.93 5.12
N ASP A 197 13.87 -8.34 4.01
CA ASP A 197 15.06 -7.68 3.49
C ASP A 197 14.76 -6.21 3.11
N ARG A 198 13.58 -5.93 2.55
CA ARG A 198 13.12 -4.59 2.19
C ARG A 198 12.75 -3.75 3.41
N ALA A 199 12.16 -4.35 4.43
CA ALA A 199 11.92 -3.69 5.71
C ALA A 199 13.25 -3.23 6.34
N LEU A 200 14.25 -4.09 6.40
CA LEU A 200 15.59 -3.74 6.91
C LEU A 200 16.25 -2.60 6.13
N PHE A 201 16.04 -2.51 4.82
CA PHE A 201 16.51 -1.39 4.03
C PHE A 201 15.82 -0.08 4.47
N LEU A 202 14.49 -0.07 4.59
CA LEU A 202 13.73 1.13 5.00
C LEU A 202 14.08 1.59 6.42
N GLN A 203 14.37 0.66 7.34
CA GLN A 203 14.82 1.00 8.70
C GLN A 203 16.12 1.81 8.73
N ARG A 204 16.94 1.74 7.70
CA ARG A 204 18.22 2.43 7.60
C ARG A 204 18.22 3.59 6.61
N TYR A 205 17.18 3.71 5.80
CA TYR A 205 17.11 4.70 4.74
C TYR A 205 16.97 6.12 5.33
N ALA A 206 17.79 7.05 4.83
CA ALA A 206 17.84 8.46 5.19
C ALA A 206 18.11 9.37 3.97
N GLY A 207 17.70 8.94 2.78
CA GLY A 207 17.97 9.64 1.51
C GLY A 207 16.94 10.68 1.09
N GLY A 208 15.91 10.94 1.91
CA GLY A 208 14.75 11.76 1.56
C GLY A 208 13.81 11.06 0.57
N LEU A 209 12.63 11.62 0.36
CA LEU A 209 11.66 11.12 -0.61
C LEU A 209 11.47 12.13 -1.75
N PRO A 210 11.26 11.67 -3.00
CA PRO A 210 11.22 12.55 -4.18
C PRO A 210 9.94 13.38 -4.27
N VAL A 211 8.91 13.04 -3.49
CA VAL A 211 7.60 13.69 -3.47
C VAL A 211 7.10 13.86 -2.04
N PRO A 212 6.22 14.83 -1.77
CA PRO A 212 5.54 14.94 -0.49
C PRO A 212 4.89 13.61 -0.09
N THR A 213 5.11 13.17 1.15
CA THR A 213 4.64 11.88 1.63
C THR A 213 3.99 12.02 3.00
N LEU A 214 2.74 11.57 3.11
CA LEU A 214 2.01 11.47 4.36
C LEU A 214 2.12 10.04 4.89
N LEU A 215 2.76 9.88 6.05
CA LEU A 215 2.79 8.61 6.79
C LEU A 215 1.69 8.61 7.83
N LEU A 216 0.90 7.54 7.88
CA LEU A 216 -0.17 7.34 8.85
C LEU A 216 0.10 6.05 9.61
N HIS A 217 -0.08 6.05 10.95
CA HIS A 217 0.04 4.82 11.74
C HIS A 217 -0.87 4.84 12.96
N GLY A 218 -1.46 3.69 13.28
CA GLY A 218 -2.16 3.47 14.54
C GLY A 218 -1.17 3.13 15.64
N LYS A 219 -1.21 3.84 16.79
CA LYS A 219 -0.29 3.54 17.91
C LYS A 219 -0.53 2.18 18.53
N GLY A 220 -1.76 1.66 18.43
CA GLY A 220 -2.14 0.33 18.88
C GLY A 220 -1.88 -0.79 17.89
N ASP A 221 -1.21 -0.52 16.76
CA ASP A 221 -0.86 -1.52 15.76
C ASP A 221 0.07 -2.60 16.34
N ARG A 222 -0.37 -3.87 16.26
CA ARG A 222 0.39 -5.05 16.72
C ARG A 222 0.93 -5.89 15.56
N ILE A 223 0.74 -5.44 14.31
CA ILE A 223 1.21 -6.10 13.10
C ILE A 223 2.49 -5.44 12.60
N THR A 224 2.44 -4.14 12.33
CA THR A 224 3.61 -3.34 11.93
C THR A 224 3.95 -2.30 12.99
N SER A 225 5.23 -1.94 13.11
CA SER A 225 5.75 -1.10 14.19
C SER A 225 5.50 0.39 13.94
N PRO A 226 4.70 1.07 14.78
CA PRO A 226 4.57 2.53 14.75
C PRO A 226 5.89 3.24 15.00
N ASP A 227 6.72 2.70 15.88
CA ASP A 227 8.04 3.29 16.23
C ASP A 227 8.99 3.23 15.01
N ALA A 228 8.93 2.16 14.22
CA ALA A 228 9.73 2.07 13.00
C ALA A 228 9.28 3.09 11.96
N THR A 229 7.98 3.38 11.86
CA THR A 229 7.44 4.43 10.99
C THR A 229 7.84 5.82 11.47
N ALA A 230 7.78 6.09 12.78
CA ALA A 230 8.25 7.34 13.36
C ALA A 230 9.75 7.55 13.12
N GLY A 231 10.57 6.54 13.37
CA GLY A 231 12.00 6.60 13.10
C GLY A 231 12.33 6.77 11.61
N PHE A 232 11.51 6.23 10.69
CA PHE A 232 11.66 6.51 9.26
C PHE A 232 11.35 7.98 8.93
N ALA A 233 10.29 8.56 9.49
CA ALA A 233 9.95 9.97 9.32
C ALA A 233 11.06 10.89 9.83
N GLU A 234 11.60 10.62 11.02
CA GLU A 234 12.70 11.37 11.63
C GLU A 234 13.97 11.37 10.78
N ARG A 235 14.30 10.25 10.14
CA ARG A 235 15.47 10.14 9.24
C ARG A 235 15.25 10.79 7.88
N ASN A 236 14.01 11.12 7.52
CA ASN A 236 13.64 11.69 6.21
C ASN A 236 12.78 12.97 6.37
N PRO A 237 13.26 14.00 7.09
CA PRO A 237 12.45 15.16 7.49
C PRO A 237 11.99 16.03 6.32
N GLY A 238 12.63 15.92 5.17
CA GLY A 238 12.29 16.72 3.98
C GLY A 238 11.12 16.11 3.22
N GLY A 239 9.92 16.73 3.32
CA GLY A 239 8.73 16.32 2.56
C GLY A 239 7.96 15.14 3.14
N VAL A 240 8.27 14.69 4.35
CA VAL A 240 7.53 13.65 5.07
C VAL A 240 6.73 14.26 6.21
N THR A 241 5.43 14.03 6.21
CA THR A 241 4.51 14.35 7.32
C THR A 241 4.09 13.06 7.99
N LEU A 242 4.21 12.97 9.32
CA LEU A 242 3.74 11.81 10.10
C LEU A 242 2.50 12.18 10.91
N LYS A 243 1.45 11.36 10.84
CA LYS A 243 0.29 11.43 11.71
C LYS A 243 0.06 10.09 12.38
N VAL A 244 0.03 10.10 13.73
CA VAL A 244 -0.19 8.89 14.56
C VAL A 244 -1.53 9.01 15.27
N TYR A 245 -2.32 7.92 15.21
CA TYR A 245 -3.64 7.83 15.83
C TYR A 245 -3.54 7.01 17.12
N PRO A 246 -3.79 7.61 18.30
CA PRO A 246 -3.40 7.01 19.61
C PRO A 246 -3.96 5.62 19.87
N GLU A 247 -5.22 5.35 19.49
CA GLU A 247 -5.88 4.09 19.82
C GLU A 247 -6.11 3.17 18.62
N ALA A 248 -5.80 3.64 17.41
CA ALA A 248 -6.08 2.89 16.19
C ALA A 248 -5.12 1.69 16.02
N PHE A 249 -5.63 0.63 15.38
CA PHE A 249 -4.89 -0.56 15.01
C PHE A 249 -4.34 -0.44 13.58
N HIS A 250 -4.17 -1.59 12.90
CA HIS A 250 -3.45 -1.67 11.63
C HIS A 250 -4.17 -1.04 10.44
N GLU A 251 -5.44 -1.39 10.23
CA GLU A 251 -6.23 -0.95 9.07
C GLU A 251 -6.95 0.39 9.36
N LEU A 252 -6.22 1.50 9.37
CA LEU A 252 -6.74 2.83 9.70
C LEU A 252 -8.01 3.21 8.92
N HIS A 253 -8.11 2.76 7.67
CA HIS A 253 -9.26 2.99 6.79
C HIS A 253 -10.47 2.10 7.11
N HIS A 254 -10.33 1.15 8.02
CA HIS A 254 -11.38 0.28 8.57
C HIS A 254 -11.55 0.44 10.08
N GLU A 255 -10.89 1.40 10.70
CA GLU A 255 -11.05 1.71 12.12
C GLU A 255 -12.37 2.46 12.38
N PRO A 256 -12.93 2.45 13.59
CA PRO A 256 -14.07 3.30 13.95
C PRO A 256 -13.85 4.80 13.69
N ILE A 257 -12.58 5.23 13.60
CA ILE A 257 -12.18 6.60 13.28
C ILE A 257 -11.85 6.79 11.78
N ALA A 258 -12.19 5.85 10.92
CA ALA A 258 -11.83 5.90 9.49
C ALA A 258 -12.22 7.22 8.81
N ALA A 259 -13.40 7.77 9.14
CA ALA A 259 -13.84 9.04 8.61
C ALA A 259 -12.87 10.19 8.95
N THR A 260 -12.37 10.24 10.20
CA THR A 260 -11.36 11.22 10.63
C THR A 260 -10.03 11.01 9.88
N VAL A 261 -9.60 9.75 9.75
CA VAL A 261 -8.36 9.42 9.02
C VAL A 261 -8.45 9.87 7.57
N LEU A 262 -9.56 9.58 6.90
CA LEU A 262 -9.75 9.96 5.49
C LEU A 262 -9.91 11.47 5.30
N ALA A 263 -10.55 12.18 6.25
CA ALA A 263 -10.60 13.65 6.23
C ALA A 263 -9.19 14.25 6.36
N ASP A 264 -8.36 13.75 7.26
CA ASP A 264 -6.98 14.19 7.41
C ASP A 264 -6.13 13.95 6.15
N VAL A 265 -6.36 12.83 5.46
CA VAL A 265 -5.73 12.54 4.17
C VAL A 265 -6.20 13.53 3.12
N LEU A 266 -7.51 13.80 3.06
CA LEU A 266 -8.08 14.77 2.11
C LEU A 266 -7.50 16.16 2.31
N ASP A 267 -7.47 16.66 3.54
CA ASP A 267 -6.92 17.98 3.87
C ASP A 267 -5.46 18.10 3.42
N TRP A 268 -4.65 17.05 3.65
CA TRP A 268 -3.28 17.01 3.20
C TRP A 268 -3.16 17.01 1.66
N MET A 269 -4.02 16.26 0.96
CA MET A 269 -4.07 16.25 -0.51
C MET A 269 -4.50 17.59 -1.09
N GLU A 270 -5.48 18.25 -0.47
CA GLU A 270 -5.98 19.60 -0.88
C GLU A 270 -4.86 20.64 -0.78
N ALA A 271 -4.13 20.68 0.33
CA ALA A 271 -2.97 21.53 0.49
C ALA A 271 -1.95 21.29 -0.65
N GLY A 272 -1.69 20.02 -0.94
CA GLY A 272 -0.82 19.62 -2.04
C GLY A 272 -1.33 20.07 -3.42
N LEU A 273 -2.61 20.04 -3.70
CA LEU A 273 -3.20 20.51 -4.97
C LEU A 273 -3.11 22.05 -5.10
N ALA A 274 -3.35 22.80 -4.02
CA ALA A 274 -3.32 24.25 -4.01
C ALA A 274 -1.93 24.83 -4.33
N GLU A 275 -0.85 24.21 -3.82
CA GLU A 275 0.53 24.64 -4.09
C GLU A 275 0.93 24.59 -5.57
N SER A 276 0.23 23.82 -6.40
CA SER A 276 0.51 23.71 -7.84
C SER A 276 -0.05 24.88 -8.65
N VAL A 277 -1.11 25.51 -8.18
CA VAL A 277 -1.77 26.65 -8.86
C VAL A 277 -0.95 27.92 -8.68
N GLY A 278 -0.08 27.99 -7.65
CA GLY A 278 0.70 29.19 -7.30
C GLY A 278 2.12 29.29 -7.92
N LYS A 279 2.62 28.26 -8.61
CA LYS A 279 3.93 28.34 -9.29
C LYS A 279 3.73 28.70 -10.76
N PRO A 280 4.12 29.92 -11.23
CA PRO A 280 4.15 30.20 -12.66
C PRO A 280 5.15 29.22 -13.31
N THR A 281 4.71 28.56 -14.36
CA THR A 281 5.60 27.85 -15.30
C THR A 281 6.56 28.89 -15.87
N THR A 282 7.78 28.91 -15.36
CA THR A 282 8.87 29.67 -16.03
C THR A 282 9.23 28.94 -17.32
N PRO A 283 9.29 29.64 -18.46
CA PRO A 283 9.53 29.05 -19.77
C PRO A 283 10.92 28.45 -19.92
#